data_af661f64c584985e3624097c2ebe1b14
#
_entry.id   af661f64c584985e3624097c2ebe1b14
#
_cell.length_a   1.000
_cell.length_b   1.000
_cell.length_c   1.000
_cell.angle_alpha   90.00
_cell.angle_beta   90.00
_cell.angle_gamma   90.00
#
_symmetry.space_group_name_H-M   'P 1'
#
loop_
_entity.id
_entity.type
_entity.pdbx_description
1 polymer ?
#
loop_
_entity_poly.entity_id
_entity_poly.type
_entity_poly.pdbx_seq_one_letter_code
_entity_poly.pdbx_strand_id
1 'polypeptide(L)'
;MRIEFSVDTPGHPFIIKSVQGTGTGDAFDDGVTNNGASTGIITFTVPDNAPDVLFYNCEFHGSMTGRIRIVDAAETSSFDIGNNGAISYVFSGNGFEGEENSNFTLRRGRTYEFNVDTPGHPFIIKSVQSTGTSNAFNDGVTNNGISAGTITFTVPT
;
A
#
# COMPACT_ATOMS: atom_id res chain seq x y z
N MET A 1 8.38 5.52 8.96
CA MET A 1 8.81 4.78 7.73
C MET A 1 9.85 5.61 7.00
N ARG A 2 10.92 4.97 6.51
CA ARG A 2 11.99 5.64 5.74
C ARG A 2 11.95 5.17 4.28
N ILE A 3 12.01 6.09 3.34
CA ILE A 3 12.02 5.88 1.89
C ILE A 3 13.27 6.53 1.31
N GLU A 4 13.88 5.89 0.32
CA GLU A 4 15.01 6.41 -0.43
C GLU A 4 14.62 6.59 -1.90
N PHE A 5 14.89 7.77 -2.43
CA PHE A 5 14.76 8.09 -3.85
C PHE A 5 16.17 8.16 -4.44
N SER A 6 16.52 7.23 -5.31
CA SER A 6 17.72 7.31 -6.10
C SER A 6 17.48 8.24 -7.29
N VAL A 7 18.13 9.38 -7.30
CA VAL A 7 17.91 10.45 -8.26
C VAL A 7 19.11 10.52 -9.21
N ASP A 8 18.85 10.46 -10.50
CA ASP A 8 19.82 10.71 -11.56
C ASP A 8 19.14 11.54 -12.68
N THR A 9 18.97 12.82 -12.39
CA THR A 9 18.25 13.79 -13.23
C THR A 9 19.08 15.07 -13.40
N PRO A 10 20.24 15.00 -14.07
CA PRO A 10 21.14 16.15 -14.23
C PRO A 10 20.42 17.38 -14.78
N GLY A 11 20.52 18.50 -14.05
CA GLY A 11 19.83 19.76 -14.40
C GLY A 11 18.35 19.83 -14.01
N HIS A 12 17.80 18.78 -13.38
CA HIS A 12 16.42 18.72 -12.94
C HIS A 12 16.35 18.32 -11.45
N PRO A 13 16.56 19.26 -10.53
CA PRO A 13 16.46 18.97 -9.09
C PRO A 13 15.10 18.42 -8.71
N PHE A 14 15.09 17.31 -7.98
CA PHE A 14 13.89 16.67 -7.47
C PHE A 14 13.58 17.19 -6.06
N ILE A 15 12.45 17.86 -5.89
CA ILE A 15 12.07 18.49 -4.61
C ILE A 15 10.76 17.88 -4.12
N ILE A 16 10.74 17.45 -2.85
CA ILE A 16 9.51 17.10 -2.14
C ILE A 16 8.93 18.40 -1.60
N LYS A 17 7.64 18.67 -1.87
CA LYS A 17 6.96 19.94 -1.60
C LYS A 17 5.60 19.74 -0.95
N SER A 18 5.19 20.74 -0.16
CA SER A 18 3.83 20.82 0.41
C SER A 18 2.80 21.39 -0.58
N VAL A 19 3.26 22.18 -1.56
CA VAL A 19 2.43 22.74 -2.64
C VAL A 19 3.11 22.46 -3.97
N GLN A 20 2.32 22.05 -4.96
CA GLN A 20 2.78 21.78 -6.32
C GLN A 20 3.22 23.08 -7.02
N GLY A 21 4.41 23.14 -7.55
CA GLY A 21 4.92 24.32 -8.25
C GLY A 21 6.45 24.28 -8.45
N THR A 22 6.93 25.12 -9.36
CA THR A 22 8.37 25.31 -9.62
C THR A 22 9.06 26.12 -8.52
N GLY A 23 10.40 26.14 -8.55
CA GLY A 23 11.23 26.81 -7.57
C GLY A 23 11.33 26.05 -6.26
N THR A 24 12.12 26.59 -5.34
CA THR A 24 12.38 25.99 -4.03
C THR A 24 11.38 26.38 -2.94
N GLY A 25 10.43 27.27 -3.26
CA GLY A 25 9.35 27.61 -2.34
C GLY A 25 8.50 26.38 -2.02
N ASP A 26 7.91 26.37 -0.84
CA ASP A 26 7.05 25.28 -0.34
C ASP A 26 7.76 23.89 -0.30
N ALA A 27 9.11 23.87 -0.24
CA ALA A 27 9.84 22.63 0.00
C ALA A 27 9.41 22.05 1.37
N PHE A 28 9.15 20.74 1.37
CA PHE A 28 8.85 20.00 2.59
C PHE A 28 10.12 19.30 3.05
N ASP A 29 10.77 19.86 4.08
CA ASP A 29 12.08 19.39 4.54
C ASP A 29 12.00 18.57 5.84
N ASP A 30 10.83 18.49 6.48
CA ASP A 30 10.64 17.70 7.69
C ASP A 30 10.84 16.22 7.40
N GLY A 31 11.87 15.64 8.00
CA GLY A 31 12.28 14.26 7.75
C GLY A 31 12.93 14.00 6.38
N VAL A 32 13.19 15.04 5.58
CA VAL A 32 13.82 14.90 4.25
C VAL A 32 15.31 15.29 4.33
N THR A 33 16.17 14.45 3.75
CA THR A 33 17.60 14.73 3.59
C THR A 33 17.94 14.85 2.11
N ASN A 34 18.77 15.82 1.74
CA ASN A 34 19.16 16.14 0.38
C ASN A 34 17.98 16.52 -0.54
N ASN A 35 16.94 17.16 0.00
CA ASN A 35 15.81 17.64 -0.80
C ASN A 35 16.31 18.61 -1.88
N GLY A 36 15.88 18.40 -3.13
CA GLY A 36 16.36 19.19 -4.26
C GLY A 36 17.65 18.68 -4.92
N ALA A 37 18.10 17.48 -4.59
CA ALA A 37 19.20 16.89 -5.33
C ALA A 37 18.81 16.55 -6.76
N SER A 38 19.73 16.70 -7.71
CA SER A 38 19.60 16.22 -9.08
C SER A 38 20.35 14.91 -9.32
N THR A 39 21.23 14.52 -8.41
CA THR A 39 21.97 13.24 -8.42
C THR A 39 22.20 12.76 -6.99
N GLY A 40 22.14 11.45 -6.79
CA GLY A 40 22.40 10.83 -5.49
C GLY A 40 21.12 10.30 -4.82
N ILE A 41 21.09 10.29 -3.50
CA ILE A 41 19.99 9.74 -2.73
C ILE A 41 19.31 10.84 -1.91
N ILE A 42 18.01 11.00 -2.10
CA ILE A 42 17.13 11.76 -1.22
C ILE A 42 16.52 10.77 -0.25
N THR A 43 16.61 11.01 1.04
CA THR A 43 15.97 10.17 2.06
C THR A 43 14.79 10.92 2.64
N PHE A 44 13.65 10.25 2.75
CA PHE A 44 12.46 10.76 3.43
C PHE A 44 12.06 9.83 4.58
N THR A 45 12.23 10.28 5.80
CA THR A 45 11.65 9.65 6.99
C THR A 45 10.33 10.33 7.28
N VAL A 46 9.23 9.65 6.95
CA VAL A 46 7.88 10.22 7.07
C VAL A 46 7.58 10.52 8.53
N PRO A 47 7.39 11.80 8.93
CA PRO A 47 7.01 12.16 10.29
C PRO A 47 5.53 11.82 10.56
N ASP A 48 5.19 11.62 11.84
CA ASP A 48 3.82 11.23 12.25
C ASP A 48 2.77 12.32 11.95
N ASN A 49 3.21 13.56 11.79
CA ASN A 49 2.36 14.71 11.46
C ASN A 49 2.50 15.17 10.00
N ALA A 50 3.01 14.32 9.11
CA ALA A 50 3.11 14.65 7.70
C ALA A 50 1.72 14.90 7.10
N PRO A 51 1.56 15.86 6.17
CA PRO A 51 0.32 16.03 5.43
C PRO A 51 -0.05 14.77 4.63
N ASP A 52 -1.35 14.47 4.50
CA ASP A 52 -1.85 13.30 3.73
C ASP A 52 -1.39 13.31 2.26
N VAL A 53 -1.11 14.49 1.73
CA VAL A 53 -0.63 14.68 0.36
C VAL A 53 0.55 15.63 0.34
N LEU A 54 1.65 15.14 -0.21
CA LEU A 54 2.80 15.93 -0.64
C LEU A 54 2.93 15.84 -2.16
N PHE A 55 3.85 16.59 -2.71
CA PHE A 55 4.15 16.58 -4.13
C PHE A 55 5.65 16.39 -4.35
N TYR A 56 6.03 15.87 -5.50
CA TYR A 56 7.38 16.05 -6.01
C TYR A 56 7.33 16.97 -7.23
N ASN A 57 8.33 17.80 -7.39
CA ASN A 57 8.47 18.69 -8.52
C ASN A 57 9.93 18.86 -8.91
N CYS A 58 10.18 19.03 -10.23
CA CYS A 58 11.43 19.63 -10.68
C CYS A 58 11.44 21.11 -10.31
N GLU A 59 12.58 21.62 -9.85
CA GLU A 59 12.74 23.05 -9.55
C GLU A 59 12.40 23.95 -10.74
N PHE A 60 12.74 23.53 -11.95
CA PHE A 60 12.67 24.38 -13.14
C PHE A 60 11.49 24.08 -14.07
N HIS A 61 10.89 22.91 -13.97
CA HIS A 61 9.87 22.44 -14.94
C HIS A 61 8.57 22.02 -14.26
N GLY A 62 7.52 22.80 -14.48
CA GLY A 62 6.22 22.59 -13.86
C GLY A 62 5.49 21.30 -14.30
N SER A 63 5.85 20.74 -15.47
CA SER A 63 5.28 19.48 -15.96
C SER A 63 5.93 18.24 -15.34
N MET A 64 7.12 18.37 -14.72
CA MET A 64 7.80 17.28 -14.03
C MET A 64 7.37 17.22 -12.58
N THR A 65 6.17 16.72 -12.33
CA THR A 65 5.53 16.73 -11.02
C THR A 65 4.59 15.54 -10.84
N GLY A 66 4.32 15.21 -9.60
CA GLY A 66 3.30 14.23 -9.20
C GLY A 66 3.00 14.30 -7.71
N ARG A 67 2.13 13.42 -7.26
CA ARG A 67 1.67 13.36 -5.87
C ARG A 67 2.36 12.26 -5.09
N ILE A 68 2.64 12.52 -3.83
CA ILE A 68 3.05 11.55 -2.82
C ILE A 68 1.90 11.47 -1.82
N ARG A 69 1.25 10.31 -1.72
CA ARG A 69 0.22 10.10 -0.71
C ARG A 69 0.86 9.54 0.55
N ILE A 70 0.61 10.18 1.67
CA ILE A 70 0.99 9.69 3.00
C ILE A 70 -0.23 8.95 3.55
N VAL A 71 -0.01 7.74 4.01
CA VAL A 71 -1.04 6.92 4.65
C VAL A 71 -0.51 6.43 5.98
N ASP A 72 -1.36 6.42 6.99
CA ASP A 72 -0.99 5.96 8.33
C ASP A 72 -0.52 4.50 8.32
N ALA A 73 0.54 4.25 9.08
CA ALA A 73 1.07 2.89 9.22
C ALA A 73 0.13 1.96 9.99
N ALA A 74 -0.82 2.53 10.72
CA ALA A 74 -1.75 1.84 11.62
C ALA A 74 -3.09 1.48 10.97
N GLU A 75 -3.36 1.84 9.71
CA GLU A 75 -4.57 1.33 9.07
C GLU A 75 -4.40 -0.16 8.81
N THR A 76 -5.15 -0.94 9.56
CA THR A 76 -5.46 -2.33 9.22
C THR A 76 -6.10 -2.28 7.83
N SER A 77 -5.39 -2.72 6.81
CA SER A 77 -5.95 -2.77 5.47
C SER A 77 -7.04 -3.83 5.46
N SER A 78 -8.26 -3.41 5.19
CA SER A 78 -9.43 -4.28 5.18
C SER A 78 -9.86 -4.57 3.74
N PHE A 79 -10.13 -5.84 3.47
CA PHE A 79 -10.74 -6.32 2.23
C PHE A 79 -12.11 -6.90 2.52
N ASP A 80 -13.09 -6.57 1.71
CA ASP A 80 -14.39 -7.21 1.73
C ASP A 80 -14.41 -8.31 0.65
N ILE A 81 -14.74 -9.53 1.06
CA ILE A 81 -14.73 -10.72 0.22
C ILE A 81 -16.14 -11.28 0.08
N GLY A 82 -16.68 -11.16 -1.10
CA GLY A 82 -17.91 -11.83 -1.52
C GLY A 82 -17.63 -12.96 -2.50
N ASN A 83 -18.68 -13.51 -3.09
CA ASN A 83 -18.56 -14.53 -4.15
C ASN A 83 -19.61 -14.35 -5.24
N ASN A 84 -19.23 -14.74 -6.45
CA ASN A 84 -20.12 -14.89 -7.60
C ASN A 84 -20.44 -16.39 -7.77
N GLY A 85 -21.39 -16.90 -6.97
CA GLY A 85 -21.70 -18.33 -6.91
C GLY A 85 -20.44 -19.15 -6.60
N ALA A 86 -20.25 -20.25 -7.31
CA ALA A 86 -19.06 -21.10 -7.22
C ALA A 86 -17.97 -20.76 -8.25
N ILE A 87 -18.08 -19.61 -8.92
CA ILE A 87 -17.21 -19.24 -10.05
C ILE A 87 -15.98 -18.46 -9.54
N SER A 88 -16.21 -17.47 -8.67
CA SER A 88 -15.15 -16.56 -8.24
C SER A 88 -15.40 -15.98 -6.85
N TYR A 89 -14.31 -15.58 -6.19
CA TYR A 89 -14.36 -14.61 -5.11
C TYR A 89 -14.36 -13.20 -5.69
N VAL A 90 -15.10 -12.30 -5.05
CA VAL A 90 -15.22 -10.89 -5.43
C VAL A 90 -14.59 -10.05 -4.33
N PHE A 91 -13.63 -9.20 -4.70
CA PHE A 91 -12.88 -8.37 -3.77
C PHE A 91 -13.32 -6.92 -3.87
N SER A 92 -13.54 -6.29 -2.71
CA SER A 92 -13.81 -4.86 -2.57
C SER A 92 -13.01 -4.28 -1.40
N GLY A 93 -12.93 -2.96 -1.30
CA GLY A 93 -12.12 -2.29 -0.29
C GLY A 93 -10.62 -2.29 -0.61
N ASN A 94 -9.85 -1.47 0.09
CA ASN A 94 -8.41 -1.31 -0.09
C ASN A 94 -7.96 -1.15 -1.55
N GLY A 95 -8.76 -0.43 -2.36
CA GLY A 95 -8.49 -0.16 -3.77
C GLY A 95 -9.12 -1.13 -4.77
N PHE A 96 -9.81 -2.17 -4.32
CA PHE A 96 -10.63 -3.05 -5.15
C PHE A 96 -12.07 -2.56 -5.21
N GLU A 97 -12.70 -2.66 -6.37
CA GLU A 97 -14.08 -2.22 -6.62
C GLU A 97 -14.94 -3.34 -7.20
N GLY A 98 -14.86 -4.53 -6.65
CA GLY A 98 -15.63 -5.70 -7.07
C GLY A 98 -14.92 -6.57 -8.10
N GLU A 99 -13.59 -6.60 -8.08
CA GLU A 99 -12.83 -7.45 -9.00
C GLU A 99 -12.90 -8.93 -8.61
N GLU A 100 -13.04 -9.78 -9.61
CA GLU A 100 -13.11 -11.24 -9.44
C GLU A 100 -11.71 -11.87 -9.42
N ASN A 101 -11.48 -12.78 -8.46
CA ASN A 101 -10.24 -13.58 -8.32
C ASN A 101 -8.95 -12.76 -8.43
N SER A 102 -8.94 -11.57 -7.83
CA SER A 102 -7.84 -10.62 -7.94
C SER A 102 -6.56 -11.11 -7.29
N ASN A 103 -5.44 -10.69 -7.86
CA ASN A 103 -4.14 -10.80 -7.22
C ASN A 103 -3.85 -9.55 -6.40
N PHE A 104 -3.30 -9.73 -5.20
CA PHE A 104 -2.92 -8.63 -4.34
C PHE A 104 -1.58 -8.89 -3.65
N THR A 105 -0.92 -7.83 -3.24
CA THR A 105 0.38 -7.90 -2.57
C THR A 105 0.24 -7.46 -1.12
N LEU A 106 0.65 -8.31 -0.20
CA LEU A 106 0.69 -8.02 1.23
C LEU A 106 2.14 -7.75 1.67
N ARG A 107 2.31 -6.87 2.65
CA ARG A 107 3.63 -6.54 3.21
C ARG A 107 3.89 -7.36 4.48
N ARG A 108 5.10 -7.89 4.62
CA ARG A 108 5.53 -8.58 5.83
C ARG A 108 5.45 -7.67 7.06
N GLY A 109 5.11 -8.26 8.21
CA GLY A 109 4.96 -7.55 9.47
C GLY A 109 3.68 -6.72 9.61
N ARG A 110 2.81 -6.70 8.58
CA ARG A 110 1.52 -5.98 8.60
C ARG A 110 0.37 -6.92 8.89
N THR A 111 -0.70 -6.36 9.48
CA THR A 111 -1.96 -7.06 9.71
C THR A 111 -3.01 -6.61 8.70
N TYR A 112 -3.74 -7.58 8.18
CA TYR A 112 -4.82 -7.40 7.23
C TYR A 112 -6.09 -8.08 7.73
N GLU A 113 -7.24 -7.48 7.46
CA GLU A 113 -8.55 -8.04 7.74
C GLU A 113 -9.26 -8.39 6.44
N PHE A 114 -9.80 -9.58 6.39
CA PHE A 114 -10.65 -10.05 5.30
C PHE A 114 -12.05 -10.28 5.86
N ASN A 115 -12.96 -9.38 5.55
CA ASN A 115 -14.38 -9.49 5.90
C ASN A 115 -15.05 -10.40 4.90
N VAL A 116 -15.32 -11.62 5.29
CA VAL A 116 -15.79 -12.69 4.41
C VAL A 116 -17.31 -12.81 4.53
N ASP A 117 -17.98 -12.73 3.39
CA ASP A 117 -19.40 -13.07 3.21
C ASP A 117 -19.56 -13.90 1.93
N THR A 118 -19.25 -15.20 2.03
CA THR A 118 -19.20 -16.14 0.90
C THR A 118 -19.97 -17.41 1.24
N PRO A 119 -21.32 -17.35 1.33
CA PRO A 119 -22.15 -18.47 1.77
C PRO A 119 -21.85 -19.77 1.02
N GLY A 120 -21.48 -20.81 1.76
CA GLY A 120 -21.14 -22.12 1.20
C GLY A 120 -19.75 -22.24 0.56
N HIS A 121 -18.97 -21.15 0.52
CA HIS A 121 -17.63 -21.11 -0.10
C HIS A 121 -16.59 -20.57 0.88
N PRO A 122 -16.03 -21.39 1.78
CA PRO A 122 -15.05 -20.93 2.76
C PRO A 122 -13.82 -20.30 2.10
N PHE A 123 -13.44 -19.09 2.53
CA PHE A 123 -12.24 -18.42 2.08
C PHE A 123 -11.03 -18.91 2.88
N ILE A 124 -10.03 -19.47 2.20
CA ILE A 124 -8.86 -20.08 2.85
C ILE A 124 -7.58 -19.48 2.28
N ILE A 125 -6.75 -18.92 3.15
CA ILE A 125 -5.37 -18.53 2.82
C ILE A 125 -4.53 -19.81 2.78
N LYS A 126 -3.82 -20.04 1.68
CA LYS A 126 -3.09 -21.29 1.42
C LYS A 126 -1.69 -21.04 0.90
N SER A 127 -0.78 -21.93 1.19
CA SER A 127 0.59 -21.92 0.66
C SER A 127 0.71 -22.53 -0.75
N VAL A 128 -0.27 -23.34 -1.15
CA VAL A 128 -0.35 -23.97 -2.47
C VAL A 128 -1.79 -23.90 -2.98
N GLN A 129 -1.96 -23.48 -4.22
CA GLN A 129 -3.28 -23.41 -4.86
C GLN A 129 -3.86 -24.82 -5.03
N SER A 130 -4.97 -25.08 -4.36
CA SER A 130 -5.66 -26.37 -4.38
C SER A 130 -7.07 -26.27 -3.78
N THR A 131 -7.91 -27.26 -4.02
CA THR A 131 -9.21 -27.38 -3.34
C THR A 131 -9.07 -28.04 -1.97
N GLY A 132 -10.12 -27.92 -1.13
CA GLY A 132 -10.16 -28.48 0.22
C GLY A 132 -9.30 -27.72 1.22
N THR A 133 -9.10 -28.28 2.40
CA THR A 133 -8.41 -27.62 3.51
C THR A 133 -6.90 -27.91 3.57
N SER A 134 -6.40 -28.80 2.71
CA SER A 134 -4.98 -29.11 2.63
C SER A 134 -4.18 -27.85 2.24
N ASN A 135 -2.96 -27.74 2.76
CA ASN A 135 -2.07 -26.59 2.53
C ASN A 135 -2.60 -25.25 3.04
N ALA A 136 -3.56 -25.24 3.98
CA ALA A 136 -3.96 -24.03 4.66
C ALA A 136 -2.74 -23.41 5.36
N PHE A 137 -2.54 -22.10 5.13
CA PHE A 137 -1.47 -21.35 5.78
C PHE A 137 -2.05 -20.66 7.01
N ASN A 138 -1.65 -21.11 8.20
CA ASN A 138 -2.21 -20.66 9.46
C ASN A 138 -1.25 -19.80 10.31
N ASP A 139 -0.01 -19.65 9.88
CA ASP A 139 0.96 -18.80 10.59
C ASP A 139 0.54 -17.33 10.50
N GLY A 140 0.22 -16.74 11.64
CA GLY A 140 -0.30 -15.38 11.74
C GLY A 140 -1.75 -15.22 11.25
N VAL A 141 -2.47 -16.31 10.95
CA VAL A 141 -3.87 -16.26 10.47
C VAL A 141 -4.84 -16.70 11.55
N THR A 142 -5.87 -15.91 11.77
CA THR A 142 -6.99 -16.23 12.68
C THR A 142 -8.26 -16.46 11.85
N ASN A 143 -9.04 -17.47 12.23
CA ASN A 143 -10.31 -17.85 11.57
C ASN A 143 -10.14 -18.28 10.10
N ASN A 144 -9.01 -18.85 9.71
CA ASN A 144 -8.80 -19.30 8.34
C ASN A 144 -9.85 -20.34 7.93
N GLY A 145 -10.45 -20.14 6.75
CA GLY A 145 -11.42 -21.10 6.20
C GLY A 145 -12.86 -20.88 6.65
N ILE A 146 -13.24 -19.68 7.04
CA ILE A 146 -14.64 -19.32 7.30
C ILE A 146 -15.34 -18.83 6.03
N SER A 147 -16.67 -18.93 6.00
CA SER A 147 -17.53 -18.40 4.94
C SER A 147 -18.30 -17.15 5.35
N ALA A 148 -18.24 -16.78 6.63
CA ALA A 148 -18.82 -15.54 7.15
C ALA A 148 -18.06 -15.07 8.38
N GLY A 149 -17.74 -13.77 8.44
CA GLY A 149 -16.99 -13.13 9.53
C GLY A 149 -15.65 -12.58 9.08
N THR A 150 -14.75 -12.31 10.01
CA THR A 150 -13.44 -11.69 9.72
C THR A 150 -12.30 -12.69 9.91
N ILE A 151 -11.49 -12.83 8.88
CA ILE A 151 -10.17 -13.48 8.95
C ILE A 151 -9.15 -12.37 9.18
N THR A 152 -8.30 -12.52 10.18
CA THR A 152 -7.19 -11.60 10.42
C THR A 152 -5.88 -12.31 10.05
N PHE A 153 -5.04 -11.64 9.27
CA PHE A 153 -3.75 -12.16 8.86
C PHE A 153 -2.63 -11.17 9.19
N THR A 154 -1.81 -11.50 10.17
CA THR A 154 -0.53 -10.81 10.39
C THR A 154 0.54 -11.52 9.60
N VAL A 155 1.01 -10.89 8.53
CA VAL A 155 1.99 -11.49 7.62
C VAL A 155 3.32 -11.68 8.35
N PRO A 156 3.86 -12.90 8.46
CA PRO A 156 5.15 -13.15 9.12
C PRO A 156 6.28 -12.31 8.53
N THR A 157 7.28 -11.95 9.38
CA THR A 157 8.47 -11.16 9.00
C THR A 157 9.54 -12.00 8.30
#